data_520d4a7656b2f308a4e336bfc0ad08d3
#
_entry.id   520d4a7656b2f308a4e336bfc0ad08d3
#
_cell.length_a   1.000
_cell.length_b   1.000
_cell.length_c   1.000
_cell.angle_alpha   90.00
_cell.angle_beta   90.00
_cell.angle_gamma   90.00
#
_symmetry.space_group_name_H-M   'P 1'
#
loop_
_entity.id
_entity.type
_entity.pdbx_description
1 polymer ?
#
loop_
_entity_poly.entity_id
_entity_poly.type
_entity_poly.pdbx_seq_one_letter_code
_entity_poly.pdbx_strand_id
1 'polypeptide(L)'
;LENQIKKKKTKIGVSFNLDPHYKPGSHWVSLFINIKKRTIFYFDSNGDKIPRQINGFVKRVIQQGNKLGMNFKFDSNHPKEHQEENTECGIYSLYFLINQLKDKFNPAILKKKRINDKTMQKFRKIYFNEAI
;
A
#
# COMPACT_ATOMS: atom_id res chain seq x y z
N LEU A 1 1.00 12.57 -11.85
CA LEU A 1 -0.02 13.09 -10.93
C LEU A 1 -1.01 14.01 -11.62
N GLU A 2 -0.51 14.97 -12.39
CA GLU A 2 -1.37 15.95 -13.09
C GLU A 2 -2.40 15.29 -14.01
N ASN A 3 -1.98 14.26 -14.77
CA ASN A 3 -2.90 13.52 -15.63
C ASN A 3 -4.00 12.84 -14.84
N GLN A 4 -3.70 12.31 -13.67
CA GLN A 4 -4.68 11.64 -12.83
C GLN A 4 -5.70 12.65 -12.28
N ILE A 5 -5.23 13.83 -11.92
CA ILE A 5 -6.11 14.92 -11.45
C ILE A 5 -7.03 15.38 -12.57
N LYS A 6 -6.52 15.55 -13.79
CA LYS A 6 -7.33 15.92 -14.96
C LYS A 6 -8.41 14.88 -15.25
N LYS A 7 -8.17 13.61 -14.99
CA LYS A 7 -9.15 12.53 -15.12
C LYS A 7 -10.11 12.46 -13.93
N LYS A 8 -10.05 13.41 -13.01
CA LYS A 8 -10.87 13.47 -11.79
C LYS A 8 -10.68 12.26 -10.87
N LYS A 9 -9.49 11.67 -10.89
CA LYS A 9 -9.14 10.60 -9.96
C LYS A 9 -8.92 11.20 -8.58
N THR A 10 -9.44 10.54 -7.54
CA THR A 10 -9.26 10.95 -6.15
C THR A 10 -8.41 9.96 -5.35
N LYS A 11 -8.27 8.74 -5.85
CA LYS A 11 -7.52 7.67 -5.20
C LYS A 11 -6.72 6.90 -6.23
N ILE A 12 -5.47 6.59 -5.89
CA ILE A 12 -4.58 5.79 -6.72
C ILE A 12 -3.94 4.71 -5.86
N GLY A 13 -4.15 3.46 -6.25
CA GLY A 13 -3.50 2.33 -5.61
C GLY A 13 -2.44 1.74 -6.53
N VAL A 14 -1.26 1.47 -6.00
CA VAL A 14 -0.16 0.86 -6.75
C VAL A 14 0.39 -0.32 -5.97
N SER A 15 0.52 -1.45 -6.64
CA SER A 15 1.14 -2.64 -6.07
C SER A 15 2.52 -2.82 -6.68
N PHE A 16 3.52 -3.08 -5.83
CA PHE A 16 4.90 -3.30 -6.26
C PHE A 16 5.33 -4.71 -5.88
N ASN A 17 6.02 -5.37 -6.79
CA ASN A 17 6.67 -6.64 -6.51
C ASN A 17 8.15 -6.38 -6.25
N LEU A 18 8.58 -6.61 -5.02
CA LEU A 18 9.98 -6.52 -4.64
C LEU A 18 10.59 -7.91 -4.78
N ASP A 19 11.45 -8.09 -5.79
CA ASP A 19 12.09 -9.36 -6.07
C ASP A 19 13.59 -9.22 -5.83
N PRO A 20 14.06 -9.36 -4.57
CA PRO A 20 15.47 -9.25 -4.27
C PRO A 20 16.23 -10.45 -4.84
N HIS A 21 17.34 -10.17 -5.53
CA HIS A 21 18.17 -11.17 -6.22
C HIS A 21 18.70 -12.29 -5.30
N TYR A 22 18.78 -12.03 -4.00
CA TYR A 22 19.39 -12.96 -3.03
C TYR A 22 18.37 -13.77 -2.23
N LYS A 23 17.08 -13.57 -2.45
CA LYS A 23 16.02 -14.29 -1.75
C LYS A 23 15.09 -14.97 -2.75
N PRO A 24 14.76 -16.24 -2.54
CA PRO A 24 13.74 -16.88 -3.36
C PRO A 24 12.36 -16.30 -3.04
N GLY A 25 11.57 -16.09 -4.08
CA GLY A 25 10.21 -15.60 -3.94
C GLY A 25 10.09 -14.10 -4.04
N SER A 26 8.87 -13.64 -4.26
CA SER A 26 8.51 -12.24 -4.44
C SER A 26 7.92 -11.69 -3.15
N HIS A 27 8.20 -10.41 -2.86
CA HIS A 27 7.56 -9.70 -1.77
C HIS A 27 6.71 -8.56 -2.35
N TRP A 28 5.41 -8.59 -2.07
CA TRP A 28 4.46 -7.59 -2.56
C TRP A 28 4.21 -6.52 -1.51
N VAL A 29 4.25 -5.27 -1.94
CA VAL A 29 3.96 -4.10 -1.11
C VAL A 29 2.99 -3.18 -1.85
N SER A 30 2.40 -2.23 -1.14
CA SER A 30 1.38 -1.35 -1.69
C SER A 30 1.66 0.10 -1.38
N LEU A 31 1.29 0.97 -2.32
CA LEU A 31 1.31 2.41 -2.12
C LEU A 31 -0.08 2.95 -2.44
N PHE A 32 -0.64 3.74 -1.54
CA PHE A 32 -1.95 4.34 -1.71
C PHE A 32 -1.85 5.86 -1.65
N ILE A 33 -2.30 6.50 -2.72
CA ILE A 33 -2.33 7.96 -2.82
C ILE A 33 -3.77 8.42 -2.75
N ASN A 34 -4.11 9.18 -1.72
CA ASN A 34 -5.42 9.80 -1.60
C ASN A 34 -5.27 11.27 -1.97
N ILE A 35 -5.68 11.63 -3.19
CA ILE A 35 -5.52 12.98 -3.72
C ILE A 35 -6.41 13.97 -2.95
N LYS A 36 -7.63 13.55 -2.64
CA LYS A 36 -8.57 14.40 -1.91
C LYS A 36 -8.07 14.77 -0.51
N LYS A 37 -7.52 13.79 0.20
CA LYS A 37 -6.98 14.00 1.56
C LYS A 37 -5.51 14.41 1.55
N ARG A 38 -4.86 14.36 0.39
CA ARG A 38 -3.44 14.70 0.19
C ARG A 38 -2.51 13.88 1.07
N THR A 39 -2.76 12.57 1.07
CA THR A 39 -1.96 11.61 1.82
C THR A 39 -1.40 10.53 0.91
N ILE A 40 -0.21 10.04 1.27
CA ILE A 40 0.44 8.92 0.62
C ILE A 40 0.79 7.92 1.72
N PHE A 41 0.34 6.68 1.58
CA PHE A 41 0.62 5.65 2.56
C PHE A 41 1.29 4.45 1.91
N TYR A 42 2.43 4.05 2.46
CA TYR A 42 3.16 2.85 2.05
C TYR A 42 2.87 1.73 3.02
N PHE A 43 2.38 0.60 2.51
CA PHE A 43 2.07 -0.56 3.32
C PHE A 43 2.96 -1.74 2.95
N ASP A 44 3.70 -2.26 3.93
CA ASP A 44 4.51 -3.46 3.85
C ASP A 44 4.11 -4.37 5.00
N SER A 45 3.59 -5.57 4.68
CA SER A 45 3.15 -6.50 5.71
C SER A 45 4.28 -6.98 6.64
N ASN A 46 5.54 -6.90 6.20
CA ASN A 46 6.70 -7.16 7.05
C ASN A 46 7.07 -5.98 7.96
N GLY A 47 6.50 -4.81 7.73
CA GLY A 47 6.82 -3.61 8.51
C GLY A 47 8.16 -2.98 8.17
N ASP A 48 8.75 -3.33 7.03
CA ASP A 48 10.02 -2.76 6.60
C ASP A 48 9.87 -1.33 6.10
N LYS A 49 10.98 -0.60 6.12
CA LYS A 49 11.02 0.75 5.54
C LYS A 49 10.77 0.71 4.04
N ILE A 50 10.21 1.80 3.53
CA ILE A 50 10.03 1.97 2.08
C ILE A 50 11.38 1.86 1.35
N PRO A 51 11.47 1.02 0.30
CA PRO A 51 12.68 0.92 -0.50
C PRO A 51 13.01 2.23 -1.20
N ARG A 52 14.29 2.44 -1.48
CA ARG A 52 14.80 3.66 -2.09
C ARG A 52 14.09 4.02 -3.40
N GLN A 53 13.84 3.04 -4.26
CA GLN A 53 13.20 3.27 -5.56
C GLN A 53 11.76 3.77 -5.40
N ILE A 54 11.00 3.15 -4.47
CA ILE A 54 9.61 3.56 -4.20
C ILE A 54 9.61 4.92 -3.51
N ASN A 55 10.54 5.17 -2.60
CA ASN A 55 10.66 6.47 -1.95
C ASN A 55 10.96 7.58 -2.97
N GLY A 56 11.76 7.30 -3.98
CA GLY A 56 12.00 8.22 -5.09
C GLY A 56 10.71 8.58 -5.83
N PHE A 57 9.86 7.58 -6.08
CA PHE A 57 8.55 7.80 -6.69
C PHE A 57 7.66 8.69 -5.79
N VAL A 58 7.63 8.41 -4.49
CA VAL A 58 6.87 9.22 -3.52
C VAL A 58 7.33 10.67 -3.53
N LYS A 59 8.65 10.89 -3.54
CA LYS A 59 9.21 12.25 -3.59
C LYS A 59 8.78 13.00 -4.85
N ARG A 60 8.74 12.30 -6.00
CA ARG A 60 8.26 12.91 -7.25
C ARG A 60 6.80 13.31 -7.16
N VAL A 61 5.95 12.46 -6.56
CA VAL A 61 4.53 12.78 -6.36
C VAL A 61 4.38 14.01 -5.46
N ILE A 62 5.14 14.07 -4.37
CA ILE A 62 5.11 15.22 -3.46
C ILE A 62 5.52 16.50 -4.19
N GLN A 63 6.59 16.46 -4.98
CA GLN A 63 7.06 17.61 -5.75
C GLN A 63 6.03 18.07 -6.77
N GLN A 64 5.42 17.13 -7.52
CA GLN A 64 4.36 17.45 -8.47
C GLN A 64 3.16 18.07 -7.76
N GLY A 65 2.80 17.52 -6.59
CA GLY A 65 1.72 18.07 -5.78
C GLY A 65 2.02 19.50 -5.35
N ASN A 66 3.23 19.78 -4.88
CA ASN A 66 3.63 21.13 -4.46
C ASN A 66 3.49 22.15 -5.59
N LYS A 67 3.84 21.76 -6.82
CA LYS A 67 3.68 22.63 -7.99
C LYS A 67 2.21 22.97 -8.28
N LEU A 68 1.31 22.10 -7.87
CA LEU A 68 -0.14 22.26 -8.05
C LEU A 68 -0.82 22.85 -6.82
N GLY A 69 -0.06 23.27 -5.82
CA GLY A 69 -0.60 23.81 -4.58
C GLY A 69 -1.13 22.75 -3.62
N MET A 70 -0.70 21.50 -3.79
CA MET A 70 -1.14 20.37 -2.97
C MET A 70 0.01 19.88 -2.10
N ASN A 71 -0.15 19.94 -0.79
CA ASN A 71 0.85 19.47 0.17
C ASN A 71 0.54 18.03 0.60
N PHE A 72 1.16 17.06 -0.06
CA PHE A 72 1.00 15.65 0.30
C PHE A 72 1.83 15.30 1.53
N LYS A 73 1.26 14.47 2.40
CA LYS A 73 1.95 13.94 3.58
C LYS A 73 2.15 12.44 3.41
N PHE A 74 3.36 11.98 3.67
CA PHE A 74 3.72 10.57 3.59
C PHE A 74 3.67 9.91 4.95
N ASP A 75 3.18 8.66 4.99
CA ASP A 75 3.19 7.81 6.16
C ASP A 75 3.34 6.35 5.75
N SER A 76 3.65 5.48 6.70
CA SER A 76 3.78 4.05 6.47
C SER A 76 3.46 3.28 7.75
N ASN A 77 3.26 1.96 7.61
CA ASN A 77 3.09 1.11 8.79
C ASN A 77 4.43 0.74 9.48
N HIS A 78 5.56 1.10 8.88
CA HIS A 78 6.86 0.83 9.51
C HIS A 78 6.91 1.42 10.92
N PRO A 79 7.37 0.71 11.93
CA PRO A 79 7.93 -0.65 11.91
C PRO A 79 6.92 -1.76 12.26
N LYS A 80 5.62 -1.49 12.21
CA LYS A 80 4.59 -2.47 12.60
C LYS A 80 4.48 -3.60 11.57
N GLU A 81 4.88 -4.79 11.97
CA GLU A 81 4.75 -6.01 11.18
C GLU A 81 3.34 -6.58 11.29
N HIS A 82 2.78 -7.05 10.17
CA HIS A 82 1.47 -7.68 10.12
C HIS A 82 1.57 -9.17 9.84
N GLN A 83 2.37 -9.58 8.83
CA GLN A 83 2.48 -11.00 8.51
C GLN A 83 3.53 -11.70 9.39
N GLU A 84 3.24 -12.94 9.76
CA GLU A 84 4.17 -13.79 10.50
C GLU A 84 4.91 -14.74 9.56
N GLU A 85 4.24 -15.14 8.48
CA GLU A 85 4.80 -16.05 7.48
C GLU A 85 4.97 -15.32 6.14
N ASN A 86 5.91 -15.78 5.32
CA ASN A 86 6.28 -15.09 4.09
C ASN A 86 5.35 -15.37 2.90
N THR A 87 4.29 -16.14 3.09
CA THR A 87 3.43 -16.59 1.98
C THR A 87 2.24 -15.68 1.70
N GLU A 88 1.94 -14.72 2.56
CA GLU A 88 0.70 -13.95 2.49
C GLU A 88 0.88 -12.48 2.08
N CYS A 89 2.09 -12.06 1.68
CA CYS A 89 2.35 -10.65 1.38
C CYS A 89 1.47 -10.10 0.25
N GLY A 90 1.20 -10.92 -0.77
CA GLY A 90 0.32 -10.51 -1.87
C GLY A 90 -1.11 -10.25 -1.42
N ILE A 91 -1.62 -11.09 -0.52
CA ILE A 91 -2.97 -10.92 0.03
C ILE A 91 -3.03 -9.68 0.93
N TYR A 92 -2.02 -9.44 1.75
CA TYR A 92 -1.95 -8.23 2.58
C TYR A 92 -1.97 -6.97 1.72
N SER A 93 -1.17 -6.93 0.64
CA SER A 93 -1.16 -5.80 -0.29
C SER A 93 -2.52 -5.57 -0.92
N LEU A 94 -3.14 -6.64 -1.41
CA LEU A 94 -4.45 -6.56 -2.06
C LEU A 94 -5.53 -6.12 -1.07
N TYR A 95 -5.55 -6.69 0.12
CA TYR A 95 -6.47 -6.32 1.19
C TYR A 95 -6.35 -4.83 1.51
N PHE A 96 -5.13 -4.34 1.69
CA PHE A 96 -4.88 -2.93 1.98
C PHE A 96 -5.47 -2.04 0.88
N LEU A 97 -5.12 -2.30 -0.39
CA LEU A 97 -5.56 -1.46 -1.51
C LEU A 97 -7.08 -1.47 -1.67
N ILE A 98 -7.71 -2.65 -1.61
CA ILE A 98 -9.15 -2.76 -1.77
C ILE A 98 -9.87 -1.97 -0.67
N ASN A 99 -9.45 -2.12 0.58
CA ASN A 99 -10.10 -1.45 1.70
C ASN A 99 -9.86 0.06 1.69
N GLN A 100 -8.69 0.52 1.22
CA GLN A 100 -8.45 1.96 1.08
C GLN A 100 -9.29 2.55 -0.04
N LEU A 101 -9.42 1.86 -1.16
CA LEU A 101 -10.27 2.30 -2.27
C LEU A 101 -11.74 2.39 -1.87
N LYS A 102 -12.17 1.57 -0.92
CA LYS A 102 -13.55 1.56 -0.38
C LYS A 102 -13.73 2.44 0.86
N ASP A 103 -12.69 3.14 1.29
CA ASP A 103 -12.71 3.97 2.52
C ASP A 103 -13.13 3.21 3.79
N LYS A 104 -12.70 1.94 3.93
CA LYS A 104 -13.12 1.10 5.05
C LYS A 104 -12.47 1.48 6.38
N PHE A 105 -11.23 1.98 6.36
CA PHE A 105 -10.56 2.44 7.57
C PHE A 105 -9.42 3.40 7.23
N ASN A 106 -9.02 4.20 8.23
CA ASN A 106 -7.86 5.08 8.10
C ASN A 106 -6.58 4.23 8.11
N PRO A 107 -5.69 4.37 7.10
CA PRO A 107 -4.48 3.55 7.05
C PRO A 107 -3.55 3.74 8.26
N ALA A 108 -3.62 4.85 8.96
CA ALA A 108 -2.81 5.09 10.17
C ALA A 108 -3.04 4.04 11.26
N ILE A 109 -4.20 3.37 11.27
CA ILE A 109 -4.49 2.30 12.23
C ILE A 109 -3.51 1.13 12.09
N LEU A 110 -2.95 0.94 10.89
CA LEU A 110 -2.01 -0.15 10.61
C LEU A 110 -0.65 0.05 11.28
N LYS A 111 -0.39 1.23 11.83
CA LYS A 111 0.79 1.51 12.62
C LYS A 111 0.68 0.94 14.04
N LYS A 112 -0.53 0.62 14.48
CA LYS A 112 -0.83 0.17 15.85
C LYS A 112 -1.47 -1.20 15.92
N LYS A 113 -2.40 -1.50 15.01
CA LYS A 113 -3.13 -2.76 15.00
C LYS A 113 -2.59 -3.69 13.92
N ARG A 114 -2.42 -4.95 14.29
CA ARG A 114 -1.98 -6.00 13.40
C ARG A 114 -3.18 -6.67 12.72
N ILE A 115 -3.06 -6.89 11.42
CA ILE A 115 -3.95 -7.77 10.68
C ILE A 115 -3.24 -9.12 10.60
N ASN A 116 -3.83 -10.18 11.15
CA ASN A 116 -3.15 -11.47 11.23
C ASN A 116 -3.29 -12.30 9.95
N ASP A 117 -2.41 -13.31 9.80
CA ASP A 117 -2.37 -14.18 8.64
C ASP A 117 -3.66 -14.98 8.46
N LYS A 118 -4.31 -15.36 9.56
CA LYS A 118 -5.58 -16.09 9.54
C LYS A 118 -6.67 -15.29 8.84
N THR A 119 -6.75 -13.98 9.10
CA THR A 119 -7.67 -13.08 8.41
C THR A 119 -7.34 -13.03 6.92
N MET A 120 -6.06 -12.99 6.56
CA MET A 120 -5.63 -12.97 5.17
C MET A 120 -6.01 -14.25 4.43
N GLN A 121 -5.89 -15.40 5.06
CA GLN A 121 -6.32 -16.68 4.47
C GLN A 121 -7.81 -16.68 4.13
N LYS A 122 -8.62 -16.08 4.98
CA LYS A 122 -10.05 -15.91 4.71
C LYS A 122 -10.29 -15.03 3.49
N PHE A 123 -9.59 -13.90 3.38
CA PHE A 123 -9.75 -12.98 2.25
C PHE A 123 -9.19 -13.54 0.96
N ARG A 124 -8.17 -14.41 1.02
CA ARG A 124 -7.67 -15.10 -0.15
C ARG A 124 -8.78 -15.86 -0.87
N LYS A 125 -9.60 -16.59 -0.11
CA LYS A 125 -10.73 -17.33 -0.67
C LYS A 125 -11.76 -16.40 -1.30
N ILE A 126 -12.01 -15.26 -0.68
CA ILE A 126 -12.98 -14.26 -1.17
C ILE A 126 -12.49 -13.62 -2.46
N TYR A 127 -11.24 -13.15 -2.49
CA TYR A 127 -10.71 -12.39 -3.61
C TYR A 127 -10.44 -13.25 -4.84
N PHE A 128 -9.97 -14.48 -4.66
CA PHE A 128 -9.62 -15.36 -5.76
C PHE A 128 -10.69 -16.38 -6.09
N ASN A 129 -11.78 -16.38 -5.34
CA ASN A 129 -12.94 -17.24 -5.61
C ASN A 129 -12.55 -18.72 -5.79
N GLU A 130 -11.76 -19.24 -4.86
CA GLU A 130 -11.24 -20.62 -4.92
C GLU A 130 -12.31 -21.68 -4.75
N ALA A 131 -13.50 -21.29 -4.39
CA ALA A 131 -14.62 -22.20 -4.15
C ALA A 131 -15.30 -22.68 -5.44
N ILE A 132 -14.86 -22.22 -6.58
CA ILE A 132 -15.42 -22.62 -7.87
C ILE A 132 -14.95 -24.02 -8.23
#